data_a525cf526e2608319b82c374ddc0755f
#
_entry.id   a525cf526e2608319b82c374ddc0755f
#
_cell.length_a   1.000
_cell.length_b   1.000
_cell.length_c   1.000
_cell.angle_alpha   90.00
_cell.angle_beta   90.00
_cell.angle_gamma   90.00
#
_symmetry.space_group_name_H-M   'P 1'
#
loop_
_entity.id
_entity.type
_entity.pdbx_description
1 polymer ?
#
loop_
_entity_poly.entity_id
_entity_poly.type
_entity_poly.pdbx_seq_one_letter_code
_entity_poly.pdbx_strand_id
1 'polypeptide(L)'
;MSRSIFVDSSGSYSGDILQLAKNGLEELMPYKVINRNDLRQGYYIIKKATVEHNVTATFGDHSNEIGRSSIFFKEMAYKMHVFDTVQRISLKDLMRGTITEDEVKANLELGLMKDAYHSVIFGKKNINMEGIANLKGRSKVTVETLTNGFTLYEKVALAKRESEKYKEKLDGKYHLLVPHNYAHLLLELYSEPQYVTVKEALFRDHGVVTAVFKGLKNPILYEPNGQVMFVPMLPEIFFRKFASPDGDYIHASMESAGIIHFEPQEVVEIEVTKSS
;
A
#
# COMPACT_ATOMS: atom_id res chain seq x y z
N MET A 1 13.41 12.82 6.15
CA MET A 1 14.24 12.76 7.38
C MET A 1 14.55 11.30 7.67
N SER A 2 15.81 10.90 7.54
CA SER A 2 16.26 9.60 8.01
C SER A 2 16.26 9.65 9.54
N ARG A 3 15.23 9.11 10.18
CA ARG A 3 15.28 8.91 11.63
C ARG A 3 16.26 7.77 11.87
N SER A 4 17.45 8.09 12.38
CA SER A 4 18.37 7.12 12.95
C SER A 4 17.60 6.42 14.08
N ILE A 5 17.44 5.12 13.96
CA ILE A 5 16.89 4.30 15.03
C ILE A 5 18.02 4.17 16.04
N PHE A 6 17.94 4.89 17.16
CA PHE A 6 18.85 4.68 18.27
C PHE A 6 18.40 3.41 18.99
N VAL A 7 19.27 2.42 18.98
CA VAL A 7 19.20 1.30 19.92
C VAL A 7 19.76 1.84 21.22
N ASP A 8 18.96 1.86 22.28
CA ASP A 8 19.49 2.18 23.58
C ASP A 8 20.47 1.07 24.03
N SER A 9 21.35 1.38 24.97
CA SER A 9 22.36 0.44 25.46
C SER A 9 21.77 -0.77 26.20
N SER A 10 20.46 -0.84 26.39
CA SER A 10 19.74 -1.97 27.00
C SER A 10 19.28 -3.01 25.99
N GLY A 11 19.36 -2.73 24.66
CA GLY A 11 18.98 -3.68 23.61
C GLY A 11 17.48 -3.95 23.51
N SER A 12 16.66 -3.27 24.30
CA SER A 12 15.21 -3.44 24.22
C SER A 12 14.65 -2.63 23.06
N TYR A 13 14.29 -3.32 21.98
CA TYR A 13 13.40 -2.74 20.97
C TYR A 13 12.04 -2.52 21.61
N SER A 14 11.65 -1.28 21.77
CA SER A 14 10.31 -0.98 22.25
C SER A 14 9.30 -1.49 21.24
N GLY A 15 8.20 -2.08 21.69
CA GLY A 15 7.07 -2.48 20.85
C GLY A 15 6.54 -1.36 19.94
N ASP A 16 6.91 -0.12 20.24
CA ASP A 16 6.60 1.10 19.52
C ASP A 16 7.13 1.12 18.08
N ILE A 17 8.31 0.50 17.80
CA ILE A 17 8.87 0.50 16.44
C ILE A 17 8.07 -0.43 15.53
N LEU A 18 7.65 -1.59 16.03
CA LEU A 18 6.78 -2.52 15.31
C LEU A 18 5.40 -1.92 15.09
N GLN A 19 4.88 -1.24 16.10
CA GLN A 19 3.61 -0.52 15.99
C GLN A 19 3.69 0.62 14.97
N LEU A 20 4.79 1.39 14.93
CA LEU A 20 5.03 2.42 13.93
C LEU A 20 5.13 1.86 12.51
N ALA A 21 5.76 0.69 12.32
CA ALA A 21 5.83 0.05 11.01
C ALA A 21 4.47 -0.47 10.56
N LYS A 22 3.67 -1.04 11.47
CA LYS A 22 2.29 -1.47 11.22
C LYS A 22 1.39 -0.27 10.89
N ASN A 23 1.42 0.77 11.71
CA ASN A 23 0.64 1.99 11.50
C ASN A 23 1.00 2.66 10.18
N GLY A 24 2.27 2.69 9.79
CA GLY A 24 2.70 3.24 8.50
C GLY A 24 2.14 2.46 7.31
N LEU A 25 1.99 1.15 7.42
CA LEU A 25 1.35 0.33 6.39
C LEU A 25 -0.16 0.58 6.34
N GLU A 26 -0.83 0.68 7.49
CA GLU A 26 -2.26 0.98 7.59
C GLU A 26 -2.62 2.37 7.04
N GLU A 27 -1.77 3.36 7.29
CA GLU A 27 -1.97 4.72 6.77
C GLU A 27 -1.89 4.77 5.25
N LEU A 28 -1.03 3.93 4.63
CA LEU A 28 -0.89 3.88 3.18
C LEU A 28 -1.96 3.03 2.51
N MET A 29 -2.25 1.88 3.09
CA MET A 29 -3.10 0.88 2.50
C MET A 29 -3.74 0.02 3.59
N PRO A 30 -5.08 -0.13 3.59
CA PRO A 30 -5.73 -1.04 4.51
C PRO A 30 -5.25 -2.46 4.23
N TYR A 31 -4.72 -3.13 5.25
CA TYR A 31 -4.44 -4.55 5.14
C TYR A 31 -5.62 -5.36 5.69
N LYS A 32 -5.86 -6.50 5.07
CA LYS A 32 -6.89 -7.44 5.49
C LYS A 32 -6.23 -8.68 6.07
N VAL A 33 -6.44 -8.91 7.35
CA VAL A 33 -6.06 -10.17 7.98
C VAL A 33 -6.94 -11.29 7.42
N ILE A 34 -6.31 -12.31 6.86
CA ILE A 34 -6.96 -13.50 6.30
C ILE A 34 -6.57 -14.74 7.10
N ASN A 35 -7.42 -15.76 7.11
CA ASN A 35 -7.12 -17.03 7.75
C ASN A 35 -6.54 -18.03 6.74
N ARG A 36 -5.75 -18.99 7.22
CA ARG A 36 -5.23 -20.07 6.36
C ARG A 36 -6.35 -20.88 5.70
N ASN A 37 -7.52 -20.98 6.34
CA ASN A 37 -8.70 -21.66 5.79
C ASN A 37 -9.30 -20.93 4.56
N ASP A 38 -9.00 -19.64 4.39
CA ASP A 38 -9.43 -18.85 3.24
C ASP A 38 -8.53 -19.11 2.01
N LEU A 39 -7.43 -19.86 2.18
CA LEU A 39 -6.49 -20.19 1.13
C LEU A 39 -6.83 -21.55 0.48
N ARG A 40 -6.80 -21.59 -0.84
CA ARG A 40 -6.85 -22.84 -1.63
C ARG A 40 -5.55 -23.00 -2.40
N GLN A 41 -4.76 -24.01 -2.08
CA GLN A 41 -3.49 -24.34 -2.75
C GLN A 41 -2.52 -23.12 -2.83
N GLY A 42 -2.45 -22.30 -1.78
CA GLY A 42 -1.60 -21.11 -1.74
C GLY A 42 -2.18 -19.87 -2.46
N TYR A 43 -3.46 -19.90 -2.83
CA TYR A 43 -4.16 -18.76 -3.40
C TYR A 43 -5.25 -18.24 -2.47
N TYR A 44 -5.32 -16.94 -2.32
CA TYR A 44 -6.45 -16.26 -1.71
C TYR A 44 -7.55 -16.07 -2.76
N ILE A 45 -8.74 -16.61 -2.51
CA ILE A 45 -9.83 -16.61 -3.46
C ILE A 45 -10.90 -15.63 -3.01
N ILE A 46 -11.26 -14.71 -3.91
CA ILE A 46 -12.30 -13.71 -3.70
C ILE A 46 -13.42 -13.95 -4.71
N LYS A 47 -14.65 -13.90 -4.24
CA LYS A 47 -15.84 -13.92 -5.10
C LYS A 47 -16.34 -12.49 -5.29
N LYS A 48 -16.15 -11.93 -6.49
CA LYS A 48 -16.77 -10.65 -6.87
C LYS A 48 -18.19 -10.96 -7.37
N ALA A 49 -19.20 -10.44 -6.67
CA ALA A 49 -20.58 -10.49 -7.15
C ALA A 49 -20.79 -9.33 -8.13
N THR A 50 -21.26 -9.64 -9.33
CA THR A 50 -21.75 -8.66 -10.26
C THR A 50 -23.28 -8.80 -10.35
N VAL A 51 -23.98 -7.75 -9.99
CA VAL A 51 -25.45 -7.72 -10.07
C VAL A 51 -25.81 -7.03 -11.38
N GLU A 52 -26.34 -7.77 -12.32
CA GLU A 52 -26.97 -7.19 -13.49
C GLU A 52 -28.43 -6.85 -13.17
N HIS A 53 -28.70 -5.57 -13.01
CA HIS A 53 -30.05 -5.07 -12.82
C HIS A 53 -30.73 -4.89 -14.19
N ASN A 54 -31.50 -5.86 -14.59
CA ASN A 54 -32.49 -5.70 -15.66
C ASN A 54 -33.87 -5.30 -15.08
N VAL A 55 -33.86 -4.39 -14.12
CA VAL A 55 -35.10 -3.90 -13.52
C VAL A 55 -35.41 -2.55 -14.14
N THR A 56 -36.23 -2.55 -15.17
CA THR A 56 -37.04 -1.39 -15.54
C THR A 56 -38.16 -1.32 -14.49
N ALA A 57 -38.06 -0.39 -13.55
CA ALA A 57 -39.19 -0.09 -12.67
C ALA A 57 -40.27 0.56 -13.50
N THR A 58 -41.24 -0.21 -13.95
CA THR A 58 -42.46 0.34 -14.54
C THR A 58 -43.37 0.73 -13.39
N PHE A 59 -43.50 2.03 -13.16
CA PHE A 59 -44.61 2.59 -12.40
C PHE A 59 -45.88 2.51 -13.27
N GLY A 60 -46.73 1.56 -12.97
CA GLY A 60 -48.01 1.42 -13.64
C GLY A 60 -48.69 0.09 -13.34
N ASP A 61 -49.99 0.15 -13.15
CA ASP A 61 -50.87 -0.92 -12.73
C ASP A 61 -50.53 -2.34 -13.27
N HIS A 62 -50.37 -3.27 -12.35
CA HIS A 62 -50.61 -4.73 -12.51
C HIS A 62 -49.92 -5.48 -13.64
N SER A 63 -48.68 -5.16 -14.02
CA SER A 63 -47.91 -6.08 -14.84
C SER A 63 -47.23 -7.13 -13.96
N ASN A 64 -47.50 -8.40 -14.20
CA ASN A 64 -46.91 -9.56 -13.59
C ASN A 64 -45.43 -9.79 -14.03
N GLU A 65 -44.70 -8.77 -14.41
CA GLU A 65 -43.30 -8.86 -14.74
C GLU A 65 -42.47 -8.72 -13.44
N ILE A 66 -42.19 -9.85 -12.81
CA ILE A 66 -41.20 -9.94 -11.78
C ILE A 66 -39.84 -9.67 -12.42
N GLY A 67 -39.26 -8.51 -12.10
CA GLY A 67 -37.90 -8.17 -12.51
C GLY A 67 -36.95 -9.25 -11.99
N ARG A 68 -36.30 -9.97 -12.90
CA ARG A 68 -35.30 -10.99 -12.56
C ARG A 68 -33.94 -10.30 -12.44
N SER A 69 -33.40 -10.21 -11.22
CA SER A 69 -31.99 -9.84 -11.02
C SER A 69 -31.15 -11.12 -11.08
N SER A 70 -30.13 -11.11 -11.93
CA SER A 70 -29.16 -12.19 -12.00
C SER A 70 -27.91 -11.76 -11.27
N ILE A 71 -27.48 -12.54 -10.26
CA ILE A 71 -26.24 -12.34 -9.55
C ILE A 71 -25.22 -13.31 -10.13
N PHE A 72 -24.18 -12.80 -10.75
CA PHE A 72 -23.06 -13.59 -11.24
C PHE A 72 -21.89 -13.46 -10.26
N PHE A 73 -21.29 -14.58 -9.89
CA PHE A 73 -20.09 -14.62 -9.08
C PHE A 73 -18.89 -14.90 -9.95
N LYS A 74 -17.92 -13.98 -9.97
CA LYS A 74 -16.61 -14.20 -10.59
C LYS A 74 -15.61 -14.52 -9.50
N GLU A 75 -15.00 -15.69 -9.54
CA GLU A 75 -13.89 -16.03 -8.66
C GLU A 75 -12.59 -15.43 -9.21
N MET A 76 -11.87 -14.74 -8.34
CA MET A 76 -10.53 -14.21 -8.62
C MET A 76 -9.56 -14.83 -7.62
N ALA A 77 -8.48 -15.42 -8.13
CA ALA A 77 -7.46 -16.08 -7.34
C ALA A 77 -6.18 -15.26 -7.32
N TYR A 78 -5.72 -14.91 -6.13
CA TYR A 78 -4.49 -14.14 -5.90
C TYR A 78 -3.46 -15.03 -5.21
N LYS A 79 -2.29 -15.19 -5.84
CA LYS A 79 -1.22 -16.00 -5.29
C LYS A 79 -0.66 -15.37 -4.04
N MET A 80 -0.57 -16.15 -2.95
CA MET A 80 0.16 -15.74 -1.76
C MET A 80 1.66 -15.90 -1.98
N HIS A 81 2.41 -14.90 -1.58
CA HIS A 81 3.87 -14.88 -1.66
C HIS A 81 4.44 -14.90 -0.26
N VAL A 82 5.50 -15.66 -0.08
CA VAL A 82 6.26 -15.71 1.17
C VAL A 82 7.32 -14.62 1.15
N PHE A 83 7.32 -13.80 2.18
CA PHE A 83 8.41 -12.89 2.53
C PHE A 83 9.21 -13.61 3.59
N ASP A 84 10.49 -13.76 3.38
CA ASP A 84 11.36 -14.45 4.31
C ASP A 84 12.68 -13.71 4.52
N THR A 85 13.21 -13.84 5.70
CA THR A 85 14.52 -13.30 6.07
C THR A 85 15.19 -14.21 7.09
N VAL A 86 16.51 -14.21 7.07
CA VAL A 86 17.34 -15.06 7.94
C VAL A 86 18.42 -14.22 8.60
N GLN A 87 18.61 -14.40 9.89
CA GLN A 87 19.74 -13.83 10.61
C GLN A 87 20.53 -14.91 11.33
N ARG A 88 21.86 -14.86 11.20
CA ARG A 88 22.78 -15.71 11.94
C ARG A 88 23.14 -15.05 13.26
N ILE A 89 23.17 -15.85 14.32
CA ILE A 89 23.72 -15.49 15.62
C ILE A 89 24.98 -16.31 15.82
N SER A 90 26.14 -15.67 15.96
CA SER A 90 27.37 -16.40 16.18
C SER A 90 27.36 -17.07 17.58
N LEU A 91 27.99 -18.23 17.70
CA LEU A 91 28.14 -18.91 18.98
C LEU A 91 28.83 -18.02 20.02
N LYS A 92 29.77 -17.17 19.56
CA LYS A 92 30.51 -16.23 20.42
C LYS A 92 29.59 -15.15 21.01
N ASP A 93 28.65 -14.66 20.24
CA ASP A 93 27.68 -13.61 20.68
C ASP A 93 26.67 -14.20 21.66
N LEU A 94 26.21 -15.43 21.42
CA LEU A 94 25.35 -16.19 22.34
C LEU A 94 26.04 -16.43 23.67
N MET A 95 27.30 -16.89 23.65
CA MET A 95 28.09 -17.17 24.87
C MET A 95 28.41 -15.90 25.69
N ARG A 96 28.55 -14.76 25.04
CA ARG A 96 28.81 -13.47 25.69
C ARG A 96 27.53 -12.78 26.16
N GLY A 97 26.35 -13.24 25.75
CA GLY A 97 25.10 -12.60 26.05
C GLY A 97 24.96 -11.20 25.40
N THR A 98 25.73 -10.93 24.32
CA THR A 98 25.72 -9.65 23.63
C THR A 98 24.51 -9.49 22.73
N ILE A 99 23.90 -10.59 22.33
CA ILE A 99 22.67 -10.62 21.49
C ILE A 99 21.76 -11.71 22.04
N THR A 100 20.50 -11.36 22.25
CA THR A 100 19.46 -12.30 22.67
C THR A 100 18.66 -12.81 21.46
N GLU A 101 18.06 -13.98 21.59
CA GLU A 101 17.18 -14.53 20.54
C GLU A 101 15.96 -13.62 20.25
N ASP A 102 15.42 -12.98 21.28
CA ASP A 102 14.27 -12.10 21.16
C ASP A 102 14.62 -10.80 20.42
N GLU A 103 15.81 -10.24 20.62
CA GLU A 103 16.31 -9.10 19.82
C GLU A 103 16.44 -9.46 18.35
N VAL A 104 16.92 -10.66 18.04
CA VAL A 104 17.03 -11.13 16.67
C VAL A 104 15.65 -11.30 16.05
N LYS A 105 14.70 -11.90 16.76
CA LYS A 105 13.30 -12.04 16.27
C LYS A 105 12.67 -10.69 16.01
N ALA A 106 12.83 -9.71 16.91
CA ALA A 106 12.31 -8.35 16.73
C ALA A 106 12.92 -7.66 15.49
N ASN A 107 14.22 -7.82 15.28
CA ASN A 107 14.92 -7.30 14.08
C ASN A 107 14.39 -7.92 12.79
N LEU A 108 14.19 -9.23 12.77
CA LEU A 108 13.67 -9.97 11.62
C LEU A 108 12.23 -9.54 11.30
N GLU A 109 11.40 -9.41 12.34
CA GLU A 109 10.03 -8.92 12.20
C GLU A 109 9.99 -7.51 11.59
N LEU A 110 10.82 -6.60 12.10
CA LEU A 110 10.95 -5.24 11.55
C LEU A 110 11.43 -5.27 10.09
N GLY A 111 12.37 -6.15 9.76
CA GLY A 111 12.85 -6.36 8.39
C GLY A 111 11.73 -6.80 7.44
N LEU A 112 10.94 -7.79 7.85
CA LEU A 112 9.80 -8.29 7.08
C LEU A 112 8.72 -7.21 6.88
N MET A 113 8.40 -6.44 7.94
CA MET A 113 7.41 -5.36 7.84
C MET A 113 7.88 -4.23 6.91
N LYS A 114 9.18 -3.89 6.92
CA LYS A 114 9.76 -2.92 5.97
C LYS A 114 9.70 -3.43 4.54
N ASP A 115 9.97 -4.71 4.31
CA ASP A 115 9.92 -5.32 2.98
C ASP A 115 8.47 -5.41 2.47
N ALA A 116 7.51 -5.75 3.34
CA ALA A 116 6.09 -5.71 3.03
C ALA A 116 5.64 -4.29 2.65
N TYR A 117 6.00 -3.28 3.44
CA TYR A 117 5.72 -1.87 3.17
C TYR A 117 6.27 -1.42 1.81
N HIS A 118 7.54 -1.73 1.54
CA HIS A 118 8.17 -1.43 0.26
C HIS A 118 7.46 -2.13 -0.90
N SER A 119 7.04 -3.37 -0.70
CA SER A 119 6.34 -4.18 -1.70
C SER A 119 4.94 -3.66 -2.02
N VAL A 120 4.23 -3.07 -1.05
CA VAL A 120 2.95 -2.40 -1.27
C VAL A 120 3.12 -1.20 -2.21
N ILE A 121 4.21 -0.46 -2.10
CA ILE A 121 4.47 0.70 -2.97
C ILE A 121 4.98 0.27 -4.34
N PHE A 122 6.04 -0.53 -4.39
CA PHE A 122 6.79 -0.81 -5.63
C PHE A 122 6.45 -2.15 -6.29
N GLY A 123 5.78 -3.06 -5.55
CA GLY A 123 5.64 -4.44 -5.96
C GLY A 123 6.96 -5.19 -5.96
N LYS A 124 6.92 -6.44 -6.40
CA LYS A 124 8.12 -7.29 -6.61
C LYS A 124 8.04 -7.95 -7.99
N LYS A 125 8.81 -7.43 -8.95
CA LYS A 125 8.80 -7.90 -10.34
C LYS A 125 9.20 -9.38 -10.49
N ASN A 126 10.18 -9.85 -9.69
CA ASN A 126 10.70 -11.21 -9.73
C ASN A 126 9.64 -12.28 -9.39
N ILE A 127 8.61 -11.92 -8.64
CA ILE A 127 7.50 -12.81 -8.25
C ILE A 127 6.15 -12.35 -8.84
N ASN A 128 6.18 -11.37 -9.76
CA ASN A 128 5.00 -10.79 -10.40
C ASN A 128 3.96 -10.24 -9.40
N MET A 129 4.45 -9.66 -8.31
CA MET A 129 3.62 -9.02 -7.28
C MET A 129 3.41 -7.56 -7.62
N GLU A 130 2.16 -7.13 -7.67
CA GLU A 130 1.81 -5.74 -7.96
C GLU A 130 1.88 -4.88 -6.70
N GLY A 131 2.36 -3.65 -6.86
CA GLY A 131 2.30 -2.56 -5.89
C GLY A 131 1.63 -1.35 -6.52
N ILE A 132 1.43 -0.28 -5.74
CA ILE A 132 0.77 0.95 -6.23
C ILE A 132 1.49 1.51 -7.47
N ALA A 133 2.83 1.51 -7.45
CA ALA A 133 3.66 2.08 -8.51
C ALA A 133 3.68 1.27 -9.81
N ASN A 134 3.30 0.00 -9.79
CA ASN A 134 3.28 -0.86 -10.97
C ASN A 134 1.92 -1.55 -11.20
N LEU A 135 0.88 -1.08 -10.54
CA LEU A 135 -0.48 -1.59 -10.68
C LEU A 135 -0.93 -1.48 -12.14
N LYS A 136 -1.40 -2.59 -12.70
CA LYS A 136 -1.91 -2.65 -14.06
C LYS A 136 -3.33 -2.06 -14.15
N GLY A 137 -3.60 -1.39 -15.26
CA GLY A 137 -4.94 -0.84 -15.51
C GLY A 137 -5.21 0.51 -14.82
N ARG A 138 -4.24 1.10 -14.11
CA ARG A 138 -4.38 2.43 -13.53
C ARG A 138 -4.57 3.50 -14.62
N SER A 139 -5.30 4.56 -14.30
CA SER A 139 -5.48 5.72 -15.16
C SER A 139 -4.22 6.61 -15.19
N LYS A 140 -4.12 7.48 -16.19
CA LYS A 140 -3.00 8.38 -16.36
C LYS A 140 -3.45 9.79 -16.68
N VAL A 141 -2.78 10.75 -16.07
CA VAL A 141 -2.84 12.18 -16.42
C VAL A 141 -1.45 12.60 -16.88
N THR A 142 -1.30 12.98 -18.14
CA THR A 142 -0.01 13.33 -18.72
C THR A 142 0.33 14.79 -18.47
N VAL A 143 1.61 15.05 -18.18
CA VAL A 143 2.20 16.39 -18.09
C VAL A 143 3.58 16.37 -18.73
N GLU A 144 3.95 17.45 -19.43
CA GLU A 144 5.30 17.52 -20.01
C GLU A 144 6.36 17.59 -18.92
N THR A 145 6.23 18.54 -18.02
CA THR A 145 7.16 18.78 -16.91
C THR A 145 6.40 19.26 -15.68
N LEU A 146 6.90 18.93 -14.50
CA LEU A 146 6.47 19.52 -13.22
C LEU A 146 7.51 20.56 -12.81
N THR A 147 7.30 21.80 -13.20
CA THR A 147 8.29 22.90 -13.03
C THR A 147 8.12 23.66 -11.72
N ASN A 148 6.93 23.68 -11.16
CA ASN A 148 6.61 24.39 -9.92
C ASN A 148 5.46 23.74 -9.17
N GLY A 149 5.25 24.16 -7.93
CA GLY A 149 4.23 23.64 -7.04
C GLY A 149 2.80 23.86 -7.54
N PHE A 150 2.54 24.97 -8.23
CA PHE A 150 1.22 25.25 -8.80
C PHE A 150 0.85 24.24 -9.90
N THR A 151 1.79 23.90 -10.78
CA THR A 151 1.60 22.87 -11.81
C THR A 151 1.30 21.51 -11.17
N LEU A 152 2.01 21.15 -10.09
CA LEU A 152 1.73 19.94 -9.35
C LEU A 152 0.30 19.96 -8.77
N TYR A 153 -0.11 21.07 -8.14
CA TYR A 153 -1.45 21.23 -7.56
C TYR A 153 -2.55 21.03 -8.62
N GLU A 154 -2.44 21.71 -9.78
CA GLU A 154 -3.41 21.56 -10.87
C GLU A 154 -3.50 20.12 -11.41
N LYS A 155 -2.34 19.44 -11.54
CA LYS A 155 -2.32 18.04 -12.02
C LYS A 155 -2.88 17.07 -11.01
N VAL A 156 -2.69 17.31 -9.72
CA VAL A 156 -3.35 16.53 -8.66
C VAL A 156 -4.86 16.74 -8.68
N ALA A 157 -5.34 17.96 -8.87
CA ALA A 157 -6.78 18.24 -9.01
C ALA A 157 -7.38 17.53 -10.23
N LEU A 158 -6.67 17.49 -11.36
CA LEU A 158 -7.10 16.72 -12.54
C LEU A 158 -7.06 15.21 -12.29
N ALA A 159 -6.03 14.69 -11.63
CA ALA A 159 -5.92 13.29 -11.28
C ALA A 159 -7.06 12.85 -10.34
N LYS A 160 -7.44 13.71 -9.38
CA LYS A 160 -8.58 13.46 -8.51
C LYS A 160 -9.88 13.34 -9.31
N ARG A 161 -10.16 14.29 -10.22
CA ARG A 161 -11.33 14.23 -11.11
C ARG A 161 -11.33 12.98 -12.00
N GLU A 162 -10.16 12.54 -12.48
CA GLU A 162 -10.02 11.31 -13.25
C GLU A 162 -10.39 10.08 -12.41
N SER A 163 -9.89 9.99 -11.18
CA SER A 163 -10.22 8.93 -10.22
C SER A 163 -11.72 8.91 -9.88
N GLU A 164 -12.33 10.08 -9.70
CA GLU A 164 -13.74 10.24 -9.33
C GLU A 164 -14.73 9.75 -10.42
N LYS A 165 -14.30 9.65 -11.67
CA LYS A 165 -15.15 9.10 -12.76
C LYS A 165 -15.58 7.65 -12.54
N TYR A 166 -14.82 6.91 -11.76
CA TYR A 166 -15.04 5.48 -11.51
C TYR A 166 -15.68 5.20 -10.15
N LYS A 167 -16.04 6.24 -9.40
CA LYS A 167 -16.56 6.14 -8.04
C LYS A 167 -18.03 6.51 -7.95
N GLU A 168 -18.75 5.78 -7.13
CA GLU A 168 -20.14 6.12 -6.78
C GLU A 168 -20.23 7.20 -5.68
N LYS A 169 -19.19 7.28 -4.80
CA LYS A 169 -19.12 8.24 -3.70
C LYS A 169 -17.84 9.05 -3.77
N LEU A 170 -17.91 10.34 -3.49
CA LEU A 170 -16.84 11.33 -3.67
C LEU A 170 -16.29 11.88 -2.33
N ASP A 171 -16.50 11.19 -1.24
CA ASP A 171 -16.17 11.65 0.13
C ASP A 171 -14.86 11.06 0.70
N GLY A 172 -14.08 10.37 -0.13
CA GLY A 172 -12.86 9.70 0.26
C GLY A 172 -11.67 10.63 0.51
N LYS A 173 -10.77 10.21 1.41
CA LYS A 173 -9.46 10.83 1.59
C LYS A 173 -8.47 10.24 0.60
N TYR A 174 -7.82 11.10 -0.17
CA TYR A 174 -6.83 10.69 -1.15
C TYR A 174 -5.42 10.71 -0.58
N HIS A 175 -4.58 9.80 -1.07
CA HIS A 175 -3.15 9.80 -0.83
C HIS A 175 -2.41 10.10 -2.13
N LEU A 176 -1.42 11.00 -2.04
CA LEU A 176 -0.52 11.33 -3.13
C LEU A 176 0.90 10.87 -2.76
N LEU A 177 1.38 9.87 -3.48
CA LEU A 177 2.79 9.48 -3.42
C LEU A 177 3.59 10.36 -4.36
N VAL A 178 4.57 11.08 -3.84
CA VAL A 178 5.39 12.01 -4.60
C VAL A 178 6.82 11.49 -4.70
N PRO A 179 7.43 11.43 -5.90
CA PRO A 179 8.83 11.12 -6.05
C PRO A 179 9.72 12.12 -5.30
N HIS A 180 10.84 11.64 -4.75
CA HIS A 180 11.75 12.49 -3.96
C HIS A 180 12.26 13.73 -4.71
N ASN A 181 12.48 13.60 -6.02
CA ASN A 181 12.94 14.72 -6.88
C ASN A 181 11.91 15.86 -7.00
N TYR A 182 10.62 15.59 -6.76
CA TYR A 182 9.55 16.59 -6.75
C TYR A 182 9.11 17.02 -5.35
N ALA A 183 9.79 16.52 -4.29
CA ALA A 183 9.42 16.84 -2.91
C ALA A 183 9.46 18.33 -2.59
N HIS A 184 10.37 19.09 -3.20
CA HIS A 184 10.50 20.53 -3.02
C HIS A 184 9.25 21.30 -3.47
N LEU A 185 8.55 20.81 -4.51
CA LEU A 185 7.34 21.45 -5.03
C LEU A 185 6.19 21.47 -3.97
N LEU A 186 6.18 20.53 -3.05
CA LEU A 186 5.19 20.49 -1.96
C LEU A 186 5.40 21.62 -0.93
N LEU A 187 6.62 22.16 -0.85
CA LEU A 187 7.00 23.19 0.10
C LEU A 187 6.93 24.60 -0.51
N GLU A 188 6.72 24.70 -1.83
CA GLU A 188 6.52 25.97 -2.48
C GLU A 188 5.22 26.65 -2.00
N LEU A 189 5.23 27.98 -1.99
CA LEU A 189 4.04 28.76 -1.60
C LEU A 189 2.99 28.68 -2.71
N TYR A 190 1.81 28.21 -2.35
CA TYR A 190 0.63 28.23 -3.20
C TYR A 190 -0.04 29.63 -3.18
N SER A 191 -0.04 30.29 -2.01
CA SER A 191 -0.60 31.61 -1.82
C SER A 191 0.34 32.44 -0.93
N GLU A 192 0.98 33.46 -1.51
CA GLU A 192 1.86 34.38 -0.76
C GLU A 192 1.14 35.13 0.37
N PRO A 193 -0.07 35.70 0.15
CA PRO A 193 -0.75 36.45 1.22
C PRO A 193 -1.12 35.60 2.43
N GLN A 194 -1.28 34.29 2.25
CA GLN A 194 -1.69 33.38 3.31
C GLN A 194 -0.55 32.49 3.81
N TYR A 195 0.63 32.55 3.19
CA TYR A 195 1.77 31.68 3.49
C TYR A 195 1.43 30.18 3.46
N VAL A 196 0.49 29.79 2.60
CA VAL A 196 0.03 28.39 2.45
C VAL A 196 0.90 27.67 1.46
N THR A 197 1.49 26.55 1.86
CA THR A 197 2.25 25.68 0.98
C THR A 197 1.35 24.85 0.06
N VAL A 198 1.91 24.34 -1.05
CA VAL A 198 1.18 23.43 -1.96
C VAL A 198 0.67 22.19 -1.21
N LYS A 199 1.45 21.65 -0.28
CA LYS A 199 1.04 20.53 0.57
C LYS A 199 -0.21 20.84 1.38
N GLU A 200 -0.24 22.02 2.03
CA GLU A 200 -1.37 22.45 2.84
C GLU A 200 -2.60 22.77 1.98
N ALA A 201 -2.40 23.39 0.81
CA ALA A 201 -3.48 23.64 -0.15
C ALA A 201 -4.11 22.35 -0.65
N LEU A 202 -3.30 21.34 -1.03
CA LEU A 202 -3.78 20.02 -1.44
C LEU A 202 -4.62 19.33 -0.35
N PHE A 203 -4.18 19.43 0.90
CA PHE A 203 -4.95 18.87 2.02
C PHE A 203 -6.26 19.64 2.26
N ARG A 204 -6.20 20.97 2.32
CA ARG A 204 -7.35 21.83 2.60
C ARG A 204 -8.44 21.76 1.52
N ASP A 205 -8.02 21.86 0.24
CA ASP A 205 -8.94 22.04 -0.88
C ASP A 205 -9.40 20.70 -1.49
N HIS A 206 -8.59 19.64 -1.36
CA HIS A 206 -8.85 18.36 -1.99
C HIS A 206 -8.86 17.15 -1.04
N GLY A 207 -8.53 17.34 0.24
CA GLY A 207 -8.42 16.24 1.20
C GLY A 207 -7.27 15.27 0.89
N VAL A 208 -6.21 15.76 0.20
CA VAL A 208 -5.09 14.94 -0.25
C VAL A 208 -3.97 14.92 0.79
N VAL A 209 -3.65 13.75 1.30
CA VAL A 209 -2.49 13.50 2.16
C VAL A 209 -1.28 13.15 1.30
N THR A 210 -0.15 13.80 1.52
CA THR A 210 1.06 13.63 0.70
C THR A 210 2.13 12.82 1.43
N ALA A 211 2.77 11.89 0.72
CA ALA A 211 3.91 11.13 1.20
C ALA A 211 5.02 11.10 0.12
N VAL A 212 6.29 11.28 0.55
CA VAL A 212 7.44 11.34 -0.37
C VAL A 212 8.17 10.01 -0.34
N PHE A 213 8.40 9.44 -1.54
CA PHE A 213 9.09 8.17 -1.72
C PHE A 213 10.31 8.27 -2.63
N LYS A 214 11.41 7.70 -2.16
CA LYS A 214 12.62 7.53 -2.96
C LYS A 214 12.43 6.34 -3.91
N GLY A 215 12.81 6.51 -5.18
CA GLY A 215 12.69 5.45 -6.20
C GLY A 215 11.36 5.44 -6.95
N LEU A 216 10.38 6.24 -6.55
CA LEU A 216 9.19 6.48 -7.35
C LEU A 216 9.55 7.31 -8.59
N LYS A 217 8.95 7.02 -9.75
CA LYS A 217 9.22 7.72 -11.00
C LYS A 217 8.27 8.90 -11.21
N ASN A 218 6.99 8.67 -11.02
CA ASN A 218 5.92 9.64 -11.23
C ASN A 218 5.06 9.78 -9.97
N PRO A 219 4.41 10.93 -9.73
CA PRO A 219 3.43 11.05 -8.65
C PRO A 219 2.22 10.15 -8.91
N ILE A 220 1.67 9.56 -7.86
CA ILE A 220 0.52 8.64 -7.94
C ILE A 220 -0.52 9.03 -6.89
N LEU A 221 -1.74 9.28 -7.36
CA LEU A 221 -2.91 9.57 -6.54
C LEU A 221 -3.79 8.33 -6.42
N TYR A 222 -4.23 8.01 -5.20
CA TYR A 222 -5.18 6.93 -4.95
C TYR A 222 -5.94 7.18 -3.64
N GLU A 223 -7.03 6.46 -3.46
CA GLU A 223 -7.78 6.43 -2.21
C GLU A 223 -7.57 5.07 -1.52
N PRO A 224 -7.05 5.03 -0.28
CA PRO A 224 -6.92 3.80 0.48
C PRO A 224 -8.28 3.34 1.02
N ASN A 225 -9.07 2.69 0.18
CA ASN A 225 -10.39 2.17 0.54
C ASN A 225 -10.35 0.65 0.68
N GLY A 226 -10.48 0.15 1.92
CA GLY A 226 -10.38 -1.29 2.22
C GLY A 226 -11.45 -2.19 1.58
N GLN A 227 -12.47 -1.63 0.95
CA GLN A 227 -13.47 -2.39 0.17
C GLN A 227 -13.03 -2.58 -1.27
N VAL A 228 -12.33 -1.60 -1.85
CA VAL A 228 -11.92 -1.57 -3.26
C VAL A 228 -10.46 -1.96 -3.41
N MET A 229 -9.61 -1.58 -2.44
CA MET A 229 -8.17 -1.78 -2.46
C MET A 229 -7.67 -2.22 -1.09
N PHE A 230 -6.97 -3.33 -1.01
CA PHE A 230 -6.40 -3.84 0.24
C PHE A 230 -5.24 -4.80 0.01
N VAL A 231 -4.50 -5.08 1.09
CA VAL A 231 -3.39 -6.04 1.12
C VAL A 231 -3.80 -7.22 2.00
N PRO A 232 -4.06 -8.43 1.46
CA PRO A 232 -4.31 -9.60 2.27
C PRO A 232 -3.02 -10.10 2.89
N MET A 233 -3.01 -10.32 4.19
CA MET A 233 -1.87 -10.80 4.96
C MET A 233 -2.30 -11.88 5.94
N LEU A 234 -1.48 -12.93 6.09
CA LEU A 234 -1.64 -13.81 7.24
C LEU A 234 -1.13 -13.11 8.51
N PRO A 235 -1.84 -13.27 9.64
CA PRO A 235 -1.54 -12.51 10.86
C PRO A 235 -0.24 -12.93 11.54
N GLU A 236 0.26 -14.12 11.19
CA GLU A 236 1.35 -14.77 11.90
C GLU A 236 2.68 -14.61 11.17
N ILE A 237 3.70 -14.20 11.91
CA ILE A 237 5.10 -14.32 11.49
C ILE A 237 5.62 -15.62 12.07
N PHE A 238 6.09 -16.51 11.19
CA PHE A 238 6.64 -17.80 11.58
C PHE A 238 8.14 -17.69 11.80
N PHE A 239 8.58 -18.11 12.99
CA PHE A 239 10.00 -18.21 13.31
C PHE A 239 10.44 -19.67 13.31
N ARG A 240 11.58 -19.95 12.67
CA ARG A 240 12.25 -21.26 12.73
C ARG A 240 13.69 -21.06 13.12
N LYS A 241 14.18 -21.89 14.04
CA LYS A 241 15.57 -21.89 14.47
C LYS A 241 16.26 -23.11 13.91
N PHE A 242 17.46 -22.91 13.38
CA PHE A 242 18.33 -23.94 12.87
C PHE A 242 19.68 -23.83 13.58
N ALA A 243 20.09 -24.90 14.23
CA ALA A 243 21.43 -24.97 14.85
C ALA A 243 22.48 -25.34 13.79
N SER A 244 23.64 -24.68 13.84
CA SER A 244 24.78 -24.97 13.00
C SER A 244 26.05 -25.00 13.89
N PRO A 245 27.15 -25.69 13.49
CA PRO A 245 28.41 -25.68 14.23
C PRO A 245 28.97 -24.28 14.49
N ASP A 246 28.65 -23.32 13.63
CA ASP A 246 29.15 -21.93 13.70
C ASP A 246 28.21 -20.97 14.42
N GLY A 247 27.06 -21.42 14.89
CA GLY A 247 26.02 -20.60 15.55
C GLY A 247 24.62 -20.98 15.13
N ASP A 248 23.67 -20.25 15.65
CA ASP A 248 22.25 -20.45 15.34
C ASP A 248 21.77 -19.54 14.22
N TYR A 249 20.86 -20.03 13.39
CA TYR A 249 20.15 -19.26 12.38
C TYR A 249 18.69 -19.15 12.77
N ILE A 250 18.15 -17.94 12.78
CA ILE A 250 16.74 -17.68 12.96
C ILE A 250 16.18 -17.21 11.62
N HIS A 251 15.19 -17.95 11.14
CA HIS A 251 14.44 -17.63 9.93
C HIS A 251 13.07 -17.11 10.33
N ALA A 252 12.68 -15.98 9.76
CA ALA A 252 11.35 -15.43 9.93
C ALA A 252 10.64 -15.36 8.56
N SER A 253 9.36 -15.67 8.52
CA SER A 253 8.55 -15.61 7.31
C SER A 253 7.15 -15.11 7.56
N MET A 254 6.58 -14.37 6.60
CA MET A 254 5.19 -13.92 6.55
C MET A 254 4.63 -14.11 5.14
N GLU A 255 3.31 -14.17 5.00
CA GLU A 255 2.66 -14.38 3.72
C GLU A 255 1.70 -13.25 3.37
N SER A 256 1.77 -12.76 2.11
CA SER A 256 0.88 -11.74 1.56
C SER A 256 0.69 -11.94 0.05
N ALA A 257 -0.46 -11.56 -0.48
CA ALA A 257 -0.68 -11.56 -1.93
C ALA A 257 -0.27 -10.25 -2.63
N GLY A 258 0.21 -9.26 -1.87
CA GLY A 258 0.40 -7.91 -2.41
C GLY A 258 -0.89 -7.13 -2.50
N ILE A 259 -0.93 -6.11 -3.36
CA ILE A 259 -2.13 -5.28 -3.51
C ILE A 259 -3.19 -6.01 -4.35
N ILE A 260 -4.41 -6.02 -3.82
CA ILE A 260 -5.60 -6.37 -4.57
C ILE A 260 -6.40 -5.10 -4.81
N HIS A 261 -6.73 -4.81 -6.06
CA HIS A 261 -7.54 -3.68 -6.46
C HIS A 261 -8.64 -4.12 -7.42
N PHE A 262 -9.89 -3.82 -7.09
CA PHE A 262 -11.03 -4.21 -7.92
C PHE A 262 -11.31 -3.23 -9.06
N GLU A 263 -10.99 -1.95 -8.85
CA GLU A 263 -11.18 -0.87 -9.82
C GLU A 263 -9.86 -0.10 -10.00
N PRO A 264 -8.85 -0.69 -10.67
CA PRO A 264 -7.51 -0.11 -10.78
C PRO A 264 -7.47 1.26 -11.46
N GLN A 265 -8.51 1.61 -12.22
CA GLN A 265 -8.67 2.91 -12.89
C GLN A 265 -8.81 4.07 -11.88
N GLU A 266 -9.22 3.79 -10.63
CA GLU A 266 -9.30 4.79 -9.56
C GLU A 266 -7.90 5.27 -9.10
N VAL A 267 -6.86 4.48 -9.35
CA VAL A 267 -5.47 4.86 -9.12
C VAL A 267 -4.97 5.64 -10.33
N VAL A 268 -4.50 6.86 -10.11
CA VAL A 268 -4.09 7.76 -11.20
C VAL A 268 -2.62 8.12 -11.10
N GLU A 269 -1.87 7.78 -12.14
CA GLU A 269 -0.48 8.22 -12.30
C GLU A 269 -0.42 9.57 -13.01
N ILE A 270 0.32 10.53 -12.45
CA ILE A 270 0.66 11.78 -13.12
C ILE A 270 1.95 11.54 -13.91
N GLU A 271 1.81 11.13 -15.17
CA GLU A 271 2.92 10.74 -16.03
C GLU A 271 3.69 11.97 -16.53
N VAL A 272 4.92 12.13 -16.08
CA VAL A 272 5.82 13.18 -16.53
C VAL A 272 6.61 12.69 -17.74
N THR A 273 6.40 13.31 -18.91
CA THR A 273 6.96 12.83 -20.19
C THR A 273 8.38 13.33 -20.45
N LYS A 274 8.73 14.51 -19.93
CA LYS A 274 10.09 15.06 -19.98
C LYS A 274 10.62 15.16 -18.54
N SER A 275 11.60 14.34 -18.18
CA SER A 275 12.31 14.54 -16.91
C SER A 275 13.15 15.81 -17.03
N SER A 276 12.93 16.77 -16.13
CA SER A 276 13.78 17.97 -15.96
C SER A 276 15.19 17.59 -15.49
#